data_a4dbaa47a80923ac137159e1c1021880
#
_entry.id   a4dbaa47a80923ac137159e1c1021880
#
_cell.length_a   1.000
_cell.length_b   1.000
_cell.length_c   1.000
_cell.angle_alpha   90.00
_cell.angle_beta   90.00
_cell.angle_gamma   90.00
#
_symmetry.space_group_name_H-M   'P 1'
#
loop_
_entity.id
_entity.type
_entity.pdbx_description
1 polymer ?
#
loop_
_entity_poly.entity_id
_entity_poly.type
_entity_poly.pdbx_seq_one_letter_code
_entity_poly.pdbx_strand_id
1 'polypeptide(L)'
;MTSRHTSDLLFTFLLAEELDAVDSAYDALKYHKLSKNNLCARGSRSAENYLQKGGMMAFYNYNLSDFRVHFGMTRPQVEELFTELQPHYRYERGTKLPLENVVLASLWVLSSQESYRIIAERFQTSKSVICTSLHHFCNLVSGNLENRISWPCESALANTVKGFEEAGFPGTIGAIDACHIAINKPKDVEEPEAYMNDKNVFCTTLLAVCDNEHKFTYVNVGHPGTLCDANVFRRCELFQAFNDDPHSLLPLEFQLGNDIYPYHIISDVGFPLSVYVMTPYEDNGYLTAREINYNKRHLSAMMIISRSICLLKSRFSRLKLLLMQHLAQCSVAIKACCILHNICMENGDLEALDIDEDDIPPPPTETCTDFQPCIVGEGKRNAIADSFL
;
A
#
# COMPACT_ATOMS: atom_id res chain seq x y z
N MET A 1 3.59 34.80 -19.50
CA MET A 1 4.14 34.97 -18.12
C MET A 1 3.07 34.96 -17.01
N THR A 2 1.78 35.09 -17.31
CA THR A 2 0.68 35.14 -16.33
C THR A 2 0.16 33.76 -15.85
N SER A 3 0.33 32.70 -16.63
CA SER A 3 -0.21 31.36 -16.30
C SER A 3 0.56 30.62 -15.19
N ARG A 4 1.86 30.81 -15.06
CA ARG A 4 2.67 30.14 -14.00
C ARG A 4 2.43 30.76 -12.62
N HIS A 5 2.23 32.07 -12.55
CA HIS A 5 2.00 32.76 -11.27
C HIS A 5 0.64 32.41 -10.65
N THR A 6 -0.39 32.19 -11.48
CA THR A 6 -1.70 31.73 -11.03
C THR A 6 -1.68 30.29 -10.55
N SER A 7 -0.89 29.42 -11.20
CA SER A 7 -0.71 28.03 -10.76
C SER A 7 0.00 27.94 -9.40
N ASP A 8 1.06 28.76 -9.19
CA ASP A 8 1.81 28.78 -7.93
C ASP A 8 0.97 29.34 -6.77
N LEU A 9 0.13 30.35 -7.03
CA LEU A 9 -0.78 30.93 -6.04
C LEU A 9 -1.90 29.93 -5.68
N LEU A 10 -2.47 29.23 -6.68
CA LEU A 10 -3.49 28.22 -6.46
C LEU A 10 -2.92 27.05 -5.65
N PHE A 11 -1.72 26.58 -6.01
CA PHE A 11 -1.03 25.52 -5.28
C PHE A 11 -0.75 25.90 -3.82
N THR A 12 -0.30 27.16 -3.58
CA THR A 12 -0.05 27.65 -2.21
C THR A 12 -1.35 27.77 -1.41
N PHE A 13 -2.45 28.19 -2.05
CA PHE A 13 -3.76 28.27 -1.40
C PHE A 13 -4.31 26.88 -1.04
N LEU A 14 -4.22 25.91 -1.97
CA LEU A 14 -4.63 24.52 -1.74
C LEU A 14 -3.82 23.87 -0.61
N LEU A 15 -2.51 24.14 -0.55
CA LEU A 15 -1.65 23.68 0.54
C LEU A 15 -2.07 24.25 1.90
N ALA A 16 -2.47 25.52 1.97
CA ALA A 16 -2.90 26.13 3.21
C ALA A 16 -4.18 25.49 3.75
N GLU A 17 -5.17 25.24 2.89
CA GLU A 17 -6.40 24.54 3.28
C GLU A 17 -6.15 23.09 3.73
N GLU A 18 -5.21 22.37 3.06
CA GLU A 18 -4.83 21.01 3.44
C GLU A 18 -4.18 20.97 4.83
N LEU A 19 -3.30 21.93 5.13
CA LEU A 19 -2.65 22.04 6.42
C LEU A 19 -3.65 22.26 7.57
N ASP A 20 -4.64 23.11 7.38
CA ASP A 20 -5.65 23.38 8.41
C ASP A 20 -6.57 22.18 8.64
N ALA A 21 -6.90 21.43 7.59
CA ALA A 21 -7.69 20.21 7.71
C ALA A 21 -6.93 19.09 8.45
N VAL A 22 -5.64 18.94 8.19
CA VAL A 22 -4.78 17.95 8.89
C VAL A 22 -4.70 18.25 10.37
N ASP A 23 -4.47 19.51 10.75
CA ASP A 23 -4.39 19.90 12.17
C ASP A 23 -5.74 19.70 12.89
N SER A 24 -6.86 20.06 12.24
CA SER A 24 -8.20 19.88 12.81
C SER A 24 -8.57 18.41 13.01
N ALA A 25 -8.25 17.54 12.04
CA ALA A 25 -8.49 16.10 12.14
C ALA A 25 -7.59 15.46 13.21
N TYR A 26 -6.34 15.89 13.33
CA TYR A 26 -5.43 15.42 14.38
C TYR A 26 -5.93 15.78 15.78
N ASP A 27 -6.41 16.98 15.98
CA ASP A 27 -6.98 17.41 17.27
C ASP A 27 -8.25 16.60 17.62
N ALA A 28 -9.11 16.29 16.64
CA ALA A 28 -10.28 15.44 16.83
C ALA A 28 -9.89 13.98 17.20
N LEU A 29 -8.88 13.42 16.54
CA LEU A 29 -8.34 12.07 16.84
C LEU A 29 -7.66 12.03 18.22
N LYS A 30 -6.95 13.08 18.59
CA LYS A 30 -6.32 13.20 19.93
C LYS A 30 -7.36 13.18 21.04
N TYR A 31 -8.50 13.86 20.86
CA TYR A 31 -9.62 13.80 21.79
C TYR A 31 -10.23 12.39 21.88
N HIS A 32 -10.32 11.67 20.78
CA HIS A 32 -10.87 10.30 20.76
C HIS A 32 -9.89 9.28 21.37
N LYS A 33 -8.56 9.42 21.15
CA LYS A 33 -7.51 8.55 21.70
C LYS A 33 -7.19 8.83 23.19
N LEU A 34 -7.28 10.08 23.65
CA LEU A 34 -7.12 10.42 25.08
C LEU A 34 -8.20 9.78 25.95
N SER A 35 -9.33 9.39 25.36
CA SER A 35 -10.39 8.61 26.01
C SER A 35 -10.03 7.13 26.20
N LYS A 36 -9.09 6.56 25.46
CA LYS A 36 -8.82 5.10 25.45
C LYS A 36 -7.42 4.64 25.92
N ASN A 37 -6.36 5.44 25.87
CA ASN A 37 -5.03 4.92 26.24
C ASN A 37 -4.11 5.95 26.89
N ASN A 38 -4.01 5.88 28.22
CA ASN A 38 -2.97 6.50 29.04
C ASN A 38 -1.67 5.66 29.09
N LEU A 39 -1.17 5.14 27.96
CA LEU A 39 0.03 4.29 27.97
C LEU A 39 0.83 4.44 26.67
N CYS A 40 1.51 5.57 26.49
CA CYS A 40 2.75 5.65 25.69
C CYS A 40 3.38 7.05 25.80
N ALA A 41 3.85 7.39 26.97
CA ALA A 41 4.66 8.60 27.18
C ALA A 41 5.84 8.30 28.12
N ARG A 42 6.77 7.48 27.65
CA ARG A 42 8.09 7.33 28.32
C ARG A 42 9.17 7.10 27.26
N GLY A 43 9.61 8.14 26.61
CA GLY A 43 10.76 8.07 25.68
C GLY A 43 11.27 9.41 25.16
N SER A 44 10.56 10.50 25.39
CA SER A 44 10.75 11.73 24.61
C SER A 44 11.73 12.76 25.18
N ARG A 45 12.05 12.80 26.48
CA ARG A 45 12.85 13.91 27.05
C ARG A 45 14.34 13.89 26.68
N SER A 46 14.89 12.76 26.28
CA SER A 46 16.30 12.66 25.86
C SER A 46 16.49 13.14 24.41
N ALA A 47 15.55 12.85 23.51
CA ALA A 47 15.60 13.23 22.09
C ALA A 47 15.41 14.74 21.90
N GLU A 48 14.52 15.39 22.67
CA GLU A 48 14.27 16.83 22.57
C GLU A 48 15.52 17.68 22.87
N ASN A 49 16.38 17.26 23.81
CA ASN A 49 17.63 17.96 24.11
C ASN A 49 18.73 17.81 23.05
N TYR A 50 18.67 16.75 22.24
CA TYR A 50 19.64 16.51 21.15
C TYR A 50 19.34 17.32 19.89
N LEU A 51 18.05 17.50 19.57
CA LEU A 51 17.61 18.25 18.40
C LEU A 51 17.94 19.74 18.47
N GLN A 52 17.99 20.32 19.68
CA GLN A 52 18.36 21.73 19.88
C GLN A 52 19.84 22.04 19.59
N LYS A 53 20.71 21.04 19.51
CA LYS A 53 22.18 21.25 19.41
C LYS A 53 22.85 20.76 18.12
N GLY A 54 22.21 19.99 17.26
CA GLY A 54 22.91 19.29 16.18
C GLY A 54 22.28 19.27 14.80
N GLY A 55 21.12 19.87 14.59
CA GLY A 55 20.46 19.82 13.27
C GLY A 55 20.19 18.37 12.80
N MET A 56 20.26 18.14 11.49
CA MET A 56 20.04 16.83 10.85
C MET A 56 20.94 15.70 11.35
N MET A 57 22.17 16.00 11.76
CA MET A 57 23.10 15.01 12.34
C MET A 57 22.55 14.34 13.61
N ALA A 58 21.56 14.97 14.27
CA ALA A 58 20.93 14.37 15.45
C ALA A 58 20.10 13.12 15.10
N PHE A 59 19.47 13.07 13.91
CA PHE A 59 18.69 11.90 13.47
C PHE A 59 19.60 10.70 13.17
N TYR A 60 20.83 10.93 12.71
CA TYR A 60 21.82 9.87 12.52
C TYR A 60 22.34 9.29 13.84
N ASN A 61 22.13 9.98 14.97
CA ASN A 61 22.51 9.49 16.30
C ASN A 61 21.43 8.64 16.98
N TYR A 62 20.22 8.45 16.36
CA TYR A 62 19.27 7.47 16.84
C TYR A 62 19.90 6.07 16.84
N ASN A 63 19.57 5.24 17.80
CA ASN A 63 19.90 3.82 17.68
C ASN A 63 19.13 3.20 16.49
N LEU A 64 19.54 2.01 16.05
CA LEU A 64 19.00 1.39 14.85
C LEU A 64 17.50 1.13 14.94
N SER A 65 16.99 0.72 16.13
CA SER A 65 15.57 0.46 16.35
C SER A 65 14.75 1.75 16.35
N ASP A 66 15.20 2.79 17.05
CA ASP A 66 14.49 4.07 17.10
C ASP A 66 14.47 4.74 15.73
N PHE A 67 15.55 4.65 14.95
CA PHE A 67 15.61 5.16 13.58
C PHE A 67 14.51 4.50 12.72
N ARG A 68 14.43 3.16 12.77
CA ARG A 68 13.44 2.41 12.00
C ARG A 68 11.99 2.73 12.41
N VAL A 69 11.73 2.89 13.71
CA VAL A 69 10.40 3.26 14.23
C VAL A 69 9.94 4.62 13.69
N HIS A 70 10.87 5.60 13.63
CA HIS A 70 10.52 6.96 13.19
C HIS A 70 10.46 7.12 11.67
N PHE A 71 11.28 6.38 10.91
CA PHE A 71 11.39 6.55 9.47
C PHE A 71 10.77 5.41 8.64
N GLY A 72 10.31 4.33 9.30
CA GLY A 72 9.71 3.16 8.63
C GLY A 72 10.70 2.30 7.86
N MET A 73 11.97 2.70 7.79
CA MET A 73 13.06 2.07 7.03
C MET A 73 14.33 2.02 7.88
N THR A 74 15.22 1.08 7.59
CA THR A 74 16.54 1.04 8.21
C THR A 74 17.46 2.14 7.64
N ARG A 75 18.48 2.53 8.39
CA ARG A 75 19.42 3.56 7.93
C ARG A 75 20.10 3.23 6.60
N PRO A 76 20.63 2.01 6.37
CA PRO A 76 21.21 1.65 5.07
C PRO A 76 20.22 1.79 3.91
N GLN A 77 18.93 1.42 4.09
CA GLN A 77 17.89 1.58 3.08
C GLN A 77 17.63 3.04 2.75
N VAL A 78 17.64 3.92 3.77
CA VAL A 78 17.49 5.37 3.56
C VAL A 78 18.71 5.96 2.84
N GLU A 79 19.93 5.51 3.13
CA GLU A 79 21.16 5.94 2.44
C GLU A 79 21.17 5.47 0.96
N GLU A 80 20.68 4.26 0.68
CA GLU A 80 20.46 3.76 -0.68
C GLU A 80 19.45 4.64 -1.42
N LEU A 81 18.29 4.92 -0.78
CA LEU A 81 17.27 5.78 -1.33
C LEU A 81 17.77 7.19 -1.66
N PHE A 82 18.65 7.78 -0.83
CA PHE A 82 19.30 9.05 -1.15
C PHE A 82 20.12 8.95 -2.43
N THR A 83 20.91 7.90 -2.55
CA THR A 83 21.79 7.69 -3.71
C THR A 83 20.98 7.57 -5.00
N GLU A 84 19.85 6.86 -4.95
CA GLU A 84 18.97 6.70 -6.11
C GLU A 84 18.20 7.98 -6.46
N LEU A 85 17.74 8.75 -5.49
CA LEU A 85 16.97 9.97 -5.74
C LEU A 85 17.83 11.19 -6.08
N GLN A 86 19.08 11.23 -5.67
CA GLN A 86 19.96 12.38 -5.86
C GLN A 86 20.09 12.86 -7.32
N PRO A 87 20.21 11.98 -8.37
CA PRO A 87 20.28 12.42 -9.76
C PRO A 87 19.00 13.09 -10.25
N HIS A 88 17.86 12.78 -9.63
CA HIS A 88 16.53 13.24 -10.01
C HIS A 88 16.07 14.46 -9.21
N TYR A 89 16.74 14.77 -8.10
CA TYR A 89 16.40 15.90 -7.27
C TYR A 89 16.86 17.20 -7.89
N ARG A 90 15.91 18.05 -8.26
CA ARG A 90 16.16 19.41 -8.72
C ARG A 90 15.67 20.37 -7.63
N TYR A 91 16.57 21.24 -7.21
CA TYR A 91 16.21 22.30 -6.27
C TYR A 91 15.22 23.27 -6.93
N GLU A 92 13.93 23.08 -6.68
CA GLU A 92 12.89 23.99 -7.18
C GLU A 92 12.74 25.21 -6.27
N ARG A 93 12.34 26.37 -6.86
CA ARG A 93 12.00 27.56 -6.09
C ARG A 93 10.78 27.26 -5.20
N GLY A 94 11.02 27.04 -3.90
CA GLY A 94 9.97 26.69 -2.91
C GLY A 94 10.36 25.57 -1.96
N THR A 95 11.13 24.56 -2.38
CA THR A 95 11.78 23.59 -1.48
C THR A 95 13.07 24.21 -0.94
N LYS A 96 13.02 24.69 0.29
CA LYS A 96 14.20 25.29 0.95
C LYS A 96 15.08 24.27 1.67
N LEU A 97 14.83 22.97 1.47
CA LEU A 97 15.54 21.92 2.20
C LEU A 97 16.45 21.12 1.26
N PRO A 98 17.63 20.70 1.72
CA PRO A 98 18.44 19.67 1.07
C PRO A 98 17.65 18.37 0.88
N LEU A 99 18.08 17.52 -0.07
CA LEU A 99 17.40 16.24 -0.35
C LEU A 99 17.28 15.36 0.90
N GLU A 100 18.33 15.28 1.70
CA GLU A 100 18.34 14.49 2.94
C GLU A 100 17.20 14.92 3.89
N ASN A 101 17.01 16.25 4.04
CA ASN A 101 15.94 16.78 4.89
C ASN A 101 14.55 16.47 4.30
N VAL A 102 14.40 16.58 2.97
CA VAL A 102 13.16 16.25 2.27
C VAL A 102 12.81 14.79 2.49
N VAL A 103 13.76 13.88 2.31
CA VAL A 103 13.56 12.44 2.48
C VAL A 103 13.22 12.11 3.94
N LEU A 104 14.05 12.54 4.90
CA LEU A 104 13.84 12.22 6.32
C LEU A 104 12.53 12.82 6.85
N ALA A 105 12.22 14.08 6.52
CA ALA A 105 10.97 14.68 6.95
C ALA A 105 9.74 13.97 6.35
N SER A 106 9.83 13.58 5.08
CA SER A 106 8.74 12.88 4.40
C SER A 106 8.55 11.46 4.93
N LEU A 107 9.63 10.72 5.17
CA LEU A 107 9.56 9.40 5.80
C LEU A 107 8.96 9.50 7.20
N TRP A 108 9.35 10.50 8.01
CA TRP A 108 8.73 10.73 9.32
C TRP A 108 7.23 10.98 9.21
N VAL A 109 6.79 11.80 8.25
CA VAL A 109 5.35 12.02 8.01
C VAL A 109 4.66 10.70 7.66
N LEU A 110 5.22 9.92 6.73
CA LEU A 110 4.60 8.68 6.27
C LEU A 110 4.56 7.59 7.36
N SER A 111 5.57 7.55 8.23
CA SER A 111 5.70 6.54 9.28
C SER A 111 4.99 6.89 10.59
N SER A 112 4.46 8.11 10.72
CA SER A 112 3.81 8.57 11.95
C SER A 112 2.45 9.20 11.71
N GLN A 113 1.63 9.28 12.79
CA GLN A 113 0.38 10.02 12.81
C GLN A 113 0.55 11.42 13.43
N GLU A 114 1.81 11.90 13.60
CA GLU A 114 2.07 13.24 14.15
C GLU A 114 1.58 14.33 13.20
N SER A 115 1.15 15.47 13.75
CA SER A 115 0.77 16.62 12.93
C SER A 115 1.98 17.24 12.22
N TYR A 116 1.75 17.85 11.07
CA TYR A 116 2.82 18.56 10.32
C TYR A 116 3.46 19.68 11.17
N ARG A 117 2.77 20.24 12.15
CA ARG A 117 3.32 21.25 13.06
C ARG A 117 4.40 20.65 13.93
N ILE A 118 4.15 19.50 14.58
CA ILE A 118 5.11 18.80 15.44
C ILE A 118 6.34 18.40 14.64
N ILE A 119 6.13 17.86 13.44
CA ILE A 119 7.23 17.46 12.56
C ILE A 119 8.03 18.69 12.11
N ALA A 120 7.36 19.79 11.75
CA ALA A 120 8.03 21.04 11.38
C ALA A 120 8.90 21.61 12.50
N GLU A 121 8.45 21.54 13.75
CA GLU A 121 9.22 21.95 14.93
C GLU A 121 10.48 21.08 15.08
N ARG A 122 10.38 19.75 14.90
CA ARG A 122 11.52 18.82 14.94
C ARG A 122 12.56 19.12 13.87
N PHE A 123 12.11 19.42 12.65
CA PHE A 123 12.97 19.73 11.51
C PHE A 123 13.32 21.21 11.42
N GLN A 124 12.95 22.04 12.42
CA GLN A 124 13.22 23.49 12.50
C GLN A 124 12.79 24.25 11.24
N THR A 125 11.60 23.92 10.73
CA THR A 125 11.04 24.47 9.51
C THR A 125 9.55 24.82 9.69
N SER A 126 8.86 25.19 8.61
CA SER A 126 7.42 25.49 8.65
C SER A 126 6.57 24.31 8.19
N LYS A 127 5.30 24.28 8.61
CA LYS A 127 4.31 23.30 8.15
C LYS A 127 4.23 23.22 6.63
N SER A 128 4.21 24.37 5.95
CA SER A 128 4.15 24.46 4.49
C SER A 128 5.36 23.78 3.83
N VAL A 129 6.55 23.93 4.42
CA VAL A 129 7.76 23.29 3.90
C VAL A 129 7.67 21.77 4.08
N ILE A 130 7.18 21.25 5.20
CA ILE A 130 6.97 19.81 5.40
C ILE A 130 5.98 19.26 4.39
N CYS A 131 4.83 19.92 4.21
CA CYS A 131 3.81 19.49 3.25
C CYS A 131 4.35 19.49 1.81
N THR A 132 5.00 20.57 1.38
CA THR A 132 5.63 20.66 0.05
C THR A 132 6.72 19.59 -0.14
N SER A 133 7.53 19.33 0.90
CA SER A 133 8.57 18.31 0.87
C SER A 133 7.97 16.92 0.70
N LEU A 134 6.89 16.61 1.42
CA LEU A 134 6.18 15.33 1.27
C LEU A 134 5.67 15.11 -0.15
N HIS A 135 4.98 16.11 -0.73
CA HIS A 135 4.47 16.00 -2.10
C HIS A 135 5.59 15.84 -3.11
N HIS A 136 6.66 16.63 -2.95
CA HIS A 136 7.83 16.52 -3.83
C HIS A 136 8.52 15.15 -3.71
N PHE A 137 8.69 14.65 -2.50
CA PHE A 137 9.26 13.33 -2.22
C PHE A 137 8.41 12.21 -2.84
N CYS A 138 7.09 12.21 -2.59
CA CYS A 138 6.20 11.19 -3.15
C CYS A 138 6.22 11.20 -4.68
N ASN A 139 6.24 12.38 -5.32
CA ASN A 139 6.39 12.50 -6.76
C ASN A 139 7.76 11.99 -7.27
N LEU A 140 8.85 12.28 -6.55
CA LEU A 140 10.19 11.77 -6.90
C LEU A 140 10.23 10.25 -6.84
N VAL A 141 9.74 9.65 -5.75
CA VAL A 141 9.71 8.20 -5.58
C VAL A 141 8.83 7.55 -6.65
N SER A 142 7.58 8.00 -6.79
CA SER A 142 6.64 7.41 -7.73
C SER A 142 7.04 7.58 -9.20
N GLY A 143 7.73 8.67 -9.55
CA GLY A 143 8.11 8.93 -10.94
C GLY A 143 9.45 8.33 -11.36
N ASN A 144 10.36 8.07 -10.42
CA ASN A 144 11.71 7.59 -10.75
C ASN A 144 12.00 6.16 -10.29
N LEU A 145 11.24 5.65 -9.32
CA LEU A 145 11.42 4.31 -8.77
C LEU A 145 10.20 3.39 -9.04
N GLU A 146 9.36 3.74 -10.01
CA GLU A 146 8.18 2.96 -10.39
C GLU A 146 8.52 1.51 -10.79
N ASN A 147 9.70 1.30 -11.37
CA ASN A 147 10.22 -0.01 -11.76
C ASN A 147 10.42 -0.98 -10.58
N ARG A 148 10.41 -0.49 -9.34
CA ARG A 148 10.40 -1.35 -8.12
C ARG A 148 9.08 -2.09 -7.94
N ILE A 149 8.01 -1.66 -8.61
CA ILE A 149 6.76 -2.40 -8.73
C ILE A 149 6.69 -2.89 -10.17
N SER A 150 6.99 -4.15 -10.39
CA SER A 150 7.01 -4.74 -11.72
C SER A 150 6.46 -6.15 -11.70
N TRP A 151 5.74 -6.52 -12.74
CA TRP A 151 5.27 -7.88 -12.92
C TRP A 151 6.47 -8.82 -13.03
N PRO A 152 6.46 -10.01 -12.39
CA PRO A 152 7.62 -10.88 -12.34
C PRO A 152 8.04 -11.36 -13.73
N CYS A 153 9.32 -11.23 -14.05
CA CYS A 153 9.92 -11.83 -15.26
C CYS A 153 10.15 -13.32 -15.07
N GLU A 154 10.50 -14.05 -16.15
CA GLU A 154 10.62 -15.51 -16.16
C GLU A 154 11.45 -16.10 -15.00
N SER A 155 12.57 -15.49 -14.66
CA SER A 155 13.43 -15.98 -13.55
C SER A 155 12.81 -15.78 -12.17
N ALA A 156 12.16 -14.63 -11.95
CA ALA A 156 11.46 -14.32 -10.70
C ALA A 156 10.18 -15.14 -10.57
N LEU A 157 9.49 -15.42 -11.71
CA LEU A 157 8.26 -16.19 -11.76
C LEU A 157 8.43 -17.60 -11.17
N ALA A 158 9.52 -18.28 -11.52
CA ALA A 158 9.80 -19.63 -11.02
C ALA A 158 9.94 -19.67 -9.48
N ASN A 159 10.58 -18.64 -8.89
CA ASN A 159 10.72 -18.51 -7.45
C ASN A 159 9.36 -18.21 -6.78
N THR A 160 8.56 -17.34 -7.40
CA THR A 160 7.23 -17.00 -6.90
C THR A 160 6.30 -18.21 -6.89
N VAL A 161 6.25 -18.96 -7.99
CA VAL A 161 5.47 -20.22 -8.08
C VAL A 161 5.87 -21.18 -6.99
N LYS A 162 7.18 -21.45 -6.85
CA LYS A 162 7.70 -22.35 -5.82
C LYS A 162 7.31 -21.89 -4.41
N GLY A 163 7.40 -20.59 -4.11
CA GLY A 163 7.02 -20.08 -2.81
C GLY A 163 5.54 -20.25 -2.49
N PHE A 164 4.65 -20.08 -3.46
CA PHE A 164 3.22 -20.35 -3.28
C PHE A 164 2.91 -21.86 -3.22
N GLU A 165 3.65 -22.72 -3.91
CA GLU A 165 3.55 -24.17 -3.76
C GLU A 165 3.94 -24.61 -2.34
N GLU A 166 5.01 -24.04 -1.77
CA GLU A 166 5.42 -24.26 -0.39
C GLU A 166 4.36 -23.75 0.61
N ALA A 167 3.65 -22.66 0.28
CA ALA A 167 2.49 -22.18 1.03
C ALA A 167 1.23 -23.06 0.86
N GLY A 168 1.29 -24.07 -0.04
CA GLY A 168 0.28 -25.08 -0.23
C GLY A 168 -0.67 -24.86 -1.40
N PHE A 169 -0.39 -23.90 -2.32
CA PHE A 169 -1.26 -23.63 -3.45
C PHE A 169 -0.48 -23.58 -4.78
N PRO A 170 -0.61 -24.63 -5.64
CA PRO A 170 0.20 -24.76 -6.84
C PRO A 170 -0.22 -23.83 -7.97
N GLY A 171 0.71 -23.52 -8.88
CA GLY A 171 0.46 -22.74 -10.08
C GLY A 171 0.16 -21.24 -9.83
N THR A 172 0.43 -20.76 -8.63
CA THR A 172 0.17 -19.37 -8.22
C THR A 172 1.39 -18.49 -8.45
N ILE A 173 1.17 -17.31 -9.02
CA ILE A 173 2.19 -16.31 -9.29
C ILE A 173 1.99 -15.01 -8.51
N GLY A 174 0.95 -14.92 -7.71
CA GLY A 174 0.65 -13.76 -6.89
C GLY A 174 -0.67 -13.91 -6.15
N ALA A 175 -0.79 -13.15 -5.08
CA ALA A 175 -2.05 -12.97 -4.37
C ALA A 175 -2.52 -11.53 -4.54
N ILE A 176 -3.80 -11.34 -4.90
CA ILE A 176 -4.44 -10.02 -5.08
C ILE A 176 -5.43 -9.75 -3.96
N ASP A 177 -5.42 -8.51 -3.49
CA ASP A 177 -6.39 -8.04 -2.51
C ASP A 177 -6.65 -6.54 -2.68
N ALA A 178 -7.78 -6.06 -2.18
CA ALA A 178 -8.15 -4.66 -2.18
C ALA A 178 -8.24 -4.13 -0.74
N CYS A 179 -7.60 -2.99 -0.51
CA CYS A 179 -7.51 -2.40 0.82
C CYS A 179 -7.98 -0.95 0.81
N HIS A 180 -8.90 -0.60 1.69
CA HIS A 180 -9.32 0.78 1.88
C HIS A 180 -8.28 1.57 2.68
N ILE A 181 -7.92 2.74 2.15
CA ILE A 181 -7.10 3.75 2.81
C ILE A 181 -8.00 4.93 3.16
N ALA A 182 -8.16 5.22 4.44
CA ALA A 182 -8.97 6.34 4.89
C ALA A 182 -8.31 7.67 4.47
N ILE A 183 -9.11 8.60 3.94
CA ILE A 183 -8.70 9.91 3.44
C ILE A 183 -9.63 11.01 3.99
N ASN A 184 -9.24 12.27 3.84
CA ASN A 184 -10.19 13.37 3.97
C ASN A 184 -11.20 13.35 2.81
N LYS A 185 -12.35 14.00 2.98
CA LYS A 185 -13.29 14.24 1.87
C LYS A 185 -12.52 14.87 0.70
N PRO A 186 -12.44 14.21 -0.46
CA PRO A 186 -11.68 14.73 -1.61
C PRO A 186 -12.35 15.99 -2.16
N LYS A 187 -11.52 16.97 -2.59
CA LYS A 187 -11.98 18.25 -3.13
C LYS A 187 -11.85 18.35 -4.65
N ASP A 188 -11.07 17.47 -5.24
CA ASP A 188 -10.71 17.47 -6.67
C ASP A 188 -11.50 16.46 -7.51
N VAL A 189 -12.65 16.03 -7.02
CA VAL A 189 -13.55 15.08 -7.70
C VAL A 189 -14.96 15.65 -7.78
N GLU A 190 -15.69 15.29 -8.84
CA GLU A 190 -17.08 15.78 -9.05
C GLU A 190 -18.05 15.20 -8.01
N GLU A 191 -17.89 13.93 -7.65
CA GLU A 191 -18.74 13.19 -6.71
C GLU A 191 -17.93 12.71 -5.49
N PRO A 192 -17.61 13.58 -4.52
CA PRO A 192 -16.84 13.19 -3.33
C PRO A 192 -17.52 12.10 -2.50
N GLU A 193 -18.85 12.07 -2.48
CA GLU A 193 -19.64 11.10 -1.70
C GLU A 193 -19.46 9.65 -2.20
N ALA A 194 -19.04 9.45 -3.45
CA ALA A 194 -18.67 8.14 -3.97
C ALA A 194 -17.46 7.52 -3.22
N TYR A 195 -16.67 8.35 -2.54
CA TYR A 195 -15.55 7.88 -1.72
C TYR A 195 -15.92 7.56 -0.27
N MET A 196 -17.18 7.74 0.12
CA MET A 196 -17.65 7.42 1.47
C MET A 196 -18.16 5.97 1.51
N ASN A 197 -17.47 5.12 2.28
CA ASN A 197 -17.87 3.72 2.44
C ASN A 197 -19.13 3.56 3.34
N ASP A 198 -19.60 2.34 3.51
CA ASP A 198 -20.74 1.95 4.36
C ASP A 198 -20.56 2.32 5.84
N LYS A 199 -19.32 2.48 6.31
CA LYS A 199 -18.97 2.94 7.67
C LYS A 199 -18.94 4.46 7.81
N ASN A 200 -19.38 5.23 6.80
CA ASN A 200 -19.31 6.69 6.73
C ASN A 200 -17.89 7.26 6.86
N VAL A 201 -16.90 6.55 6.34
CA VAL A 201 -15.51 6.99 6.26
C VAL A 201 -15.15 7.24 4.80
N PHE A 202 -14.60 8.41 4.49
CA PHE A 202 -14.04 8.66 3.18
C PHE A 202 -12.79 7.81 2.98
N CYS A 203 -12.75 7.02 1.93
CA CYS A 203 -11.61 6.17 1.61
C CYS A 203 -11.39 6.03 0.11
N THR A 204 -10.16 5.77 -0.26
CA THR A 204 -9.76 5.32 -1.59
C THR A 204 -9.27 3.89 -1.50
N THR A 205 -9.42 3.14 -2.59
CA THR A 205 -9.03 1.74 -2.62
C THR A 205 -7.62 1.60 -3.21
N LEU A 206 -6.77 0.86 -2.52
CA LEU A 206 -5.52 0.29 -3.02
C LEU A 206 -5.81 -1.16 -3.43
N LEU A 207 -5.75 -1.45 -4.73
CA LEU A 207 -5.71 -2.82 -5.26
C LEU A 207 -4.26 -3.21 -5.46
N ALA A 208 -3.83 -4.32 -4.88
CA ALA A 208 -2.43 -4.76 -4.94
C ALA A 208 -2.30 -6.25 -5.22
N VAL A 209 -1.28 -6.63 -5.98
CA VAL A 209 -0.81 -8.02 -6.11
C VAL A 209 0.56 -8.11 -5.48
N CYS A 210 0.81 -9.13 -4.68
CA CYS A 210 2.14 -9.41 -4.15
C CYS A 210 2.65 -10.79 -4.56
N ASP A 211 3.98 -10.94 -4.55
CA ASP A 211 4.67 -12.23 -4.67
C ASP A 211 4.77 -12.95 -3.30
N ASN A 212 5.41 -14.11 -3.30
CA ASN A 212 5.64 -14.92 -2.09
C ASN A 212 6.62 -14.26 -1.08
N GLU A 213 7.41 -13.27 -1.51
CA GLU A 213 8.34 -12.53 -0.68
C GLU A 213 7.74 -11.21 -0.14
N HIS A 214 6.41 -11.05 -0.23
CA HIS A 214 5.66 -9.87 0.20
C HIS A 214 5.94 -8.59 -0.60
N LYS A 215 6.57 -8.65 -1.77
CA LYS A 215 6.77 -7.50 -2.65
C LYS A 215 5.53 -7.28 -3.50
N PHE A 216 5.11 -6.03 -3.64
CA PHE A 216 4.04 -5.68 -4.56
C PHE A 216 4.53 -5.73 -6.00
N THR A 217 3.91 -6.58 -6.81
CA THR A 217 4.20 -6.73 -8.25
C THR A 217 3.26 -5.90 -9.13
N TYR A 218 2.12 -5.51 -8.58
CA TYR A 218 1.16 -4.61 -9.21
C TYR A 218 0.42 -3.80 -8.15
N VAL A 219 0.20 -2.52 -8.42
CA VAL A 219 -0.65 -1.65 -7.59
C VAL A 219 -1.50 -0.74 -8.46
N ASN A 220 -2.76 -0.58 -8.08
CA ASN A 220 -3.69 0.37 -8.67
C ASN A 220 -4.41 1.12 -7.56
N VAL A 221 -4.49 2.45 -7.64
CA VAL A 221 -4.97 3.32 -6.56
C VAL A 221 -5.89 4.40 -7.11
N GLY A 222 -6.83 4.86 -6.30
CA GLY A 222 -7.64 6.04 -6.64
C GLY A 222 -9.11 5.73 -6.88
N HIS A 223 -9.52 4.47 -6.74
CA HIS A 223 -10.92 4.10 -6.89
C HIS A 223 -11.75 4.51 -5.68
N PRO A 224 -13.05 4.85 -5.92
CA PRO A 224 -13.99 5.14 -4.86
C PRO A 224 -14.16 3.98 -3.87
N GLY A 225 -14.24 4.31 -2.57
CA GLY A 225 -14.43 3.32 -1.52
C GLY A 225 -15.81 2.65 -1.49
N THR A 226 -16.76 3.10 -2.30
CA THR A 226 -18.07 2.44 -2.50
C THR A 226 -18.02 1.30 -3.51
N LEU A 227 -16.96 1.18 -4.30
CA LEU A 227 -16.84 0.12 -5.29
C LEU A 227 -16.43 -1.19 -4.61
N CYS A 228 -17.12 -2.29 -4.94
CA CYS A 228 -16.68 -3.62 -4.57
C CYS A 228 -15.38 -4.00 -5.32
N ASP A 229 -14.60 -4.92 -4.74
CA ASP A 229 -13.28 -5.33 -5.23
C ASP A 229 -13.31 -5.82 -6.67
N ALA A 230 -14.34 -6.55 -7.04
CA ALA A 230 -14.58 -6.98 -8.41
C ALA A 230 -14.71 -5.82 -9.41
N ASN A 231 -15.38 -4.74 -9.04
CA ASN A 231 -15.55 -3.58 -9.89
C ASN A 231 -14.27 -2.72 -9.95
N VAL A 232 -13.50 -2.68 -8.87
CA VAL A 232 -12.15 -2.08 -8.86
C VAL A 232 -11.25 -2.87 -9.81
N PHE A 233 -11.22 -4.20 -9.69
CA PHE A 233 -10.42 -5.08 -10.54
C PHE A 233 -10.77 -4.95 -12.02
N ARG A 234 -12.06 -4.92 -12.38
CA ARG A 234 -12.51 -4.75 -13.79
C ARG A 234 -12.04 -3.45 -14.43
N ARG A 235 -11.80 -2.41 -13.64
CA ARG A 235 -11.35 -1.09 -14.12
C ARG A 235 -9.84 -0.97 -14.20
N CYS A 236 -9.08 -1.94 -13.69
CA CYS A 236 -7.64 -1.89 -13.70
C CYS A 236 -7.03 -2.47 -14.99
N GLU A 237 -5.83 -2.04 -15.30
CA GLU A 237 -5.07 -2.47 -16.48
C GLU A 237 -4.76 -3.97 -16.44
N LEU A 238 -4.58 -4.54 -15.24
CA LEU A 238 -4.31 -5.97 -15.05
C LEU A 238 -5.47 -6.84 -15.56
N PHE A 239 -6.72 -6.44 -15.28
CA PHE A 239 -7.89 -7.16 -15.80
C PHE A 239 -7.97 -7.09 -17.32
N GLN A 240 -7.68 -5.93 -17.89
CA GLN A 240 -7.65 -5.75 -19.35
C GLN A 240 -6.59 -6.65 -19.97
N ALA A 241 -5.39 -6.67 -19.41
CA ALA A 241 -4.29 -7.50 -19.90
C ALA A 241 -4.61 -9.01 -19.82
N PHE A 242 -5.30 -9.49 -18.78
CA PHE A 242 -5.77 -10.88 -18.70
C PHE A 242 -6.80 -11.23 -19.78
N ASN A 243 -7.58 -10.26 -20.27
CA ASN A 243 -8.57 -10.52 -21.33
C ASN A 243 -8.00 -10.35 -22.74
N ASP A 244 -7.12 -9.38 -22.94
CA ASP A 244 -6.64 -8.99 -24.28
C ASP A 244 -5.40 -9.81 -24.71
N ASP A 245 -4.43 -9.95 -23.83
CA ASP A 245 -3.19 -10.71 -24.07
C ASP A 245 -2.65 -11.35 -22.80
N PRO A 246 -3.30 -12.42 -22.30
CA PRO A 246 -2.87 -13.10 -21.08
C PRO A 246 -1.47 -13.70 -21.17
N HIS A 247 -0.98 -14.05 -22.37
CA HIS A 247 0.34 -14.62 -22.57
C HIS A 247 1.47 -13.61 -22.33
N SER A 248 1.23 -12.31 -22.44
CA SER A 248 2.20 -11.29 -22.08
C SER A 248 2.47 -11.24 -20.57
N LEU A 249 1.47 -11.56 -19.76
CA LEU A 249 1.56 -11.61 -18.29
C LEU A 249 1.92 -13.02 -17.77
N LEU A 250 1.48 -14.07 -18.47
CA LEU A 250 1.53 -15.46 -18.06
C LEU A 250 2.07 -16.32 -19.21
N PRO A 251 3.36 -16.17 -19.56
CA PRO A 251 3.92 -16.87 -20.73
C PRO A 251 4.07 -18.38 -20.51
N LEU A 252 3.87 -18.85 -19.30
CA LEU A 252 4.12 -20.24 -18.89
C LEU A 252 2.82 -20.91 -18.40
N GLU A 253 2.80 -22.22 -18.56
CA GLU A 253 1.73 -23.10 -18.10
C GLU A 253 2.31 -24.11 -17.10
N PHE A 254 1.46 -24.68 -16.24
CA PHE A 254 1.85 -25.73 -15.31
C PHE A 254 1.00 -26.97 -15.53
N GLN A 255 1.60 -28.13 -15.27
CA GLN A 255 0.92 -29.41 -15.36
C GLN A 255 0.27 -29.76 -14.03
N LEU A 256 -1.03 -30.10 -14.08
CA LEU A 256 -1.79 -30.59 -12.95
C LEU A 256 -2.46 -31.93 -13.33
N GLY A 257 -1.91 -33.02 -12.83
CA GLY A 257 -2.31 -34.37 -13.27
C GLY A 257 -2.00 -34.60 -14.75
N ASN A 258 -3.04 -34.84 -15.55
CA ASN A 258 -2.93 -35.03 -17.00
C ASN A 258 -3.21 -33.76 -17.80
N ASP A 259 -3.69 -32.69 -17.16
CA ASP A 259 -4.11 -31.46 -17.80
C ASP A 259 -3.03 -30.38 -17.66
N ILE A 260 -3.03 -29.44 -18.59
CA ILE A 260 -2.14 -28.27 -18.61
C ILE A 260 -3.01 -27.02 -18.41
N TYR A 261 -2.61 -26.18 -17.45
CA TYR A 261 -3.31 -24.93 -17.12
C TYR A 261 -2.34 -23.75 -17.14
N PRO A 262 -2.82 -22.54 -17.54
CA PRO A 262 -2.02 -21.33 -17.33
C PRO A 262 -1.80 -21.09 -15.82
N TYR A 263 -0.73 -20.39 -15.47
CA TYR A 263 -0.57 -19.88 -14.11
C TYR A 263 -1.72 -18.93 -13.74
N HIS A 264 -1.87 -18.60 -12.47
CA HIS A 264 -2.95 -17.76 -11.97
C HIS A 264 -2.52 -16.95 -10.76
N ILE A 265 -3.29 -15.92 -10.46
CA ILE A 265 -3.30 -15.24 -9.17
C ILE A 265 -4.42 -15.79 -8.30
N ILE A 266 -4.26 -15.71 -6.98
CA ILE A 266 -5.31 -16.06 -6.01
C ILE A 266 -5.94 -14.79 -5.44
N SER A 267 -7.22 -14.84 -5.12
CA SER A 267 -8.00 -13.73 -4.57
C SER A 267 -9.09 -14.24 -3.63
N ASP A 268 -9.70 -13.36 -2.87
CA ASP A 268 -10.87 -13.69 -2.06
C ASP A 268 -12.16 -13.91 -2.89
N VAL A 269 -13.28 -14.13 -2.21
CA VAL A 269 -14.62 -14.36 -2.84
C VAL A 269 -15.15 -13.11 -3.53
N GLY A 270 -14.65 -11.92 -3.22
CA GLY A 270 -15.07 -10.64 -3.80
C GLY A 270 -14.65 -10.46 -5.25
N PHE A 271 -13.74 -11.30 -5.77
CA PHE A 271 -13.22 -11.23 -7.14
C PHE A 271 -13.89 -12.24 -8.09
N PRO A 272 -13.86 -11.98 -9.41
CA PRO A 272 -14.44 -12.90 -10.39
C PRO A 272 -13.52 -14.13 -10.58
N LEU A 273 -14.09 -15.33 -10.41
CA LEU A 273 -13.41 -16.56 -10.77
C LEU A 273 -13.15 -16.60 -12.28
N SER A 274 -11.91 -16.89 -12.67
CA SER A 274 -11.55 -17.11 -14.07
C SER A 274 -10.40 -18.14 -14.16
N VAL A 275 -9.96 -18.48 -15.35
CA VAL A 275 -8.80 -19.36 -15.51
C VAL A 275 -7.48 -18.73 -14.99
N TYR A 276 -7.46 -17.40 -14.86
CA TYR A 276 -6.32 -16.60 -14.38
C TYR A 276 -6.47 -16.08 -12.95
N VAL A 277 -7.67 -16.20 -12.36
CA VAL A 277 -7.97 -15.75 -10.98
C VAL A 277 -8.69 -16.86 -10.25
N MET A 278 -8.04 -17.46 -9.26
CA MET A 278 -8.61 -18.51 -8.43
C MET A 278 -9.17 -17.96 -7.13
N THR A 279 -10.46 -18.20 -6.91
CA THR A 279 -11.17 -17.80 -5.69
C THR A 279 -11.51 -19.04 -4.85
N PRO A 280 -11.79 -18.87 -3.54
CA PRO A 280 -12.29 -19.98 -2.73
C PRO A 280 -13.69 -20.43 -3.19
N TYR A 281 -14.11 -21.60 -2.77
CA TYR A 281 -15.52 -22.02 -2.84
C TYR A 281 -16.31 -21.21 -1.83
N GLU A 282 -17.45 -20.68 -2.25
CA GLU A 282 -18.38 -19.97 -1.39
C GLU A 282 -18.96 -20.90 -0.32
N ASP A 283 -18.85 -20.51 0.95
CA ASP A 283 -19.36 -21.32 2.05
C ASP A 283 -20.85 -21.01 2.30
N ASN A 284 -21.69 -21.85 1.73
CA ASN A 284 -23.15 -21.83 1.95
C ASN A 284 -23.61 -22.88 3.00
N GLY A 285 -22.68 -23.45 3.76
CA GLY A 285 -22.93 -24.47 4.77
C GLY A 285 -22.97 -25.92 4.23
N TYR A 286 -22.70 -26.14 2.94
CA TYR A 286 -22.76 -27.44 2.28
C TYR A 286 -21.44 -27.86 1.57
N LEU A 287 -20.32 -27.24 1.93
CA LEU A 287 -19.04 -27.59 1.34
C LEU A 287 -18.66 -29.04 1.61
N THR A 288 -18.18 -29.71 0.58
CA THR A 288 -17.58 -31.06 0.69
C THR A 288 -16.23 -30.99 1.41
N ALA A 289 -15.76 -32.13 1.93
CA ALA A 289 -14.45 -32.22 2.56
C ALA A 289 -13.32 -31.77 1.61
N ARG A 290 -13.45 -32.03 0.31
CA ARG A 290 -12.55 -31.58 -0.75
C ARG A 290 -12.51 -30.05 -0.85
N GLU A 291 -13.66 -29.40 -0.91
CA GLU A 291 -13.80 -27.96 -1.01
C GLU A 291 -13.31 -27.25 0.25
N ILE A 292 -13.58 -27.81 1.42
CA ILE A 292 -13.05 -27.33 2.70
C ILE A 292 -11.51 -27.41 2.69
N ASN A 293 -10.92 -28.52 2.20
CA ASN A 293 -9.45 -28.63 2.11
C ASN A 293 -8.85 -27.61 1.14
N TYR A 294 -9.48 -27.42 -0.03
CA TYR A 294 -9.10 -26.36 -0.97
C TYR A 294 -9.14 -24.99 -0.31
N ASN A 295 -10.25 -24.61 0.30
CA ASN A 295 -10.42 -23.30 0.96
C ASN A 295 -9.38 -23.07 2.06
N LYS A 296 -9.03 -24.11 2.84
CA LYS A 296 -8.00 -24.04 3.87
C LYS A 296 -6.62 -23.75 3.28
N ARG A 297 -6.25 -24.39 2.18
CA ARG A 297 -4.96 -24.16 1.51
C ARG A 297 -4.92 -22.81 0.82
N HIS A 298 -6.03 -22.45 0.16
CA HIS A 298 -6.22 -21.15 -0.45
C HIS A 298 -6.05 -20.02 0.57
N LEU A 299 -6.70 -20.12 1.73
CA LEU A 299 -6.59 -19.13 2.82
C LEU A 299 -5.13 -19.03 3.32
N SER A 300 -4.43 -20.16 3.48
CA SER A 300 -3.02 -20.18 3.87
C SER A 300 -2.15 -19.35 2.89
N ALA A 301 -2.37 -19.51 1.59
CA ALA A 301 -1.66 -18.75 0.56
C ALA A 301 -2.08 -17.26 0.52
N MET A 302 -3.37 -16.95 0.73
CA MET A 302 -3.88 -15.58 0.82
C MET A 302 -3.32 -14.79 2.00
N MET A 303 -2.89 -15.46 3.08
CA MET A 303 -2.25 -14.78 4.21
C MET A 303 -0.98 -14.01 3.80
N ILE A 304 -0.38 -14.32 2.65
CA ILE A 304 0.80 -13.62 2.14
C ILE A 304 0.43 -12.17 1.80
N ILE A 305 -0.62 -11.93 1.02
CA ILE A 305 -1.04 -10.55 0.67
C ILE A 305 -1.57 -9.79 1.90
N SER A 306 -2.34 -10.45 2.76
CA SER A 306 -2.83 -9.83 4.01
C SER A 306 -1.67 -9.36 4.87
N ARG A 307 -0.62 -10.19 5.02
CA ARG A 307 0.61 -9.81 5.74
C ARG A 307 1.36 -8.68 5.04
N SER A 308 1.43 -8.67 3.71
CA SER A 308 2.08 -7.60 2.94
C SER A 308 1.42 -6.25 3.19
N ILE A 309 0.09 -6.20 3.19
CA ILE A 309 -0.70 -4.99 3.50
C ILE A 309 -0.50 -4.56 4.97
N CYS A 310 -0.48 -5.51 5.90
CA CYS A 310 -0.18 -5.21 7.30
C CYS A 310 1.23 -4.63 7.48
N LEU A 311 2.25 -5.22 6.85
CA LEU A 311 3.63 -4.71 6.84
C LEU A 311 3.70 -3.30 6.25
N LEU A 312 3.01 -3.04 5.14
CA LEU A 312 2.92 -1.71 4.53
C LEU A 312 2.34 -0.68 5.50
N LYS A 313 1.20 -0.97 6.12
CA LYS A 313 0.52 -0.06 7.05
C LYS A 313 1.23 0.09 8.40
N SER A 314 1.90 -0.94 8.89
CA SER A 314 2.72 -0.85 10.11
C SER A 314 3.95 0.03 9.88
N ARG A 315 4.58 -0.08 8.72
CA ARG A 315 5.76 0.67 8.32
C ARG A 315 5.42 2.14 8.05
N PHE A 316 4.35 2.37 7.31
CA PHE A 316 3.87 3.71 6.94
C PHE A 316 2.49 3.94 7.55
N SER A 317 2.48 4.18 8.87
CA SER A 317 1.25 4.30 9.66
C SER A 317 0.33 5.43 9.19
N ARG A 318 0.84 6.41 8.42
CA ARG A 318 0.03 7.44 7.78
C ARG A 318 -1.03 6.86 6.84
N LEU A 319 -0.83 5.67 6.28
CA LEU A 319 -1.80 4.97 5.45
C LEU A 319 -3.04 4.48 6.21
N LYS A 320 -3.02 4.45 7.56
CA LYS A 320 -4.21 4.18 8.37
C LYS A 320 -5.22 5.35 8.27
N LEU A 321 -4.71 6.58 8.13
CA LEU A 321 -5.49 7.80 7.91
C LEU A 321 -4.62 8.83 7.17
N LEU A 322 -4.82 8.93 5.87
CA LEU A 322 -4.07 9.86 5.00
C LEU A 322 -4.83 11.18 4.89
N LEU A 323 -4.42 12.15 5.68
CA LEU A 323 -5.10 13.45 5.81
C LEU A 323 -4.75 14.40 4.64
N MET A 324 -4.92 13.95 3.40
CA MET A 324 -4.80 14.74 2.18
C MET A 324 -6.20 14.98 1.59
N GLN A 325 -6.41 16.13 0.93
CA GLN A 325 -7.70 16.53 0.38
C GLN A 325 -7.80 16.32 -1.14
N HIS A 326 -6.67 16.11 -1.80
CA HIS A 326 -6.60 15.89 -3.23
C HIS A 326 -6.34 14.41 -3.52
N LEU A 327 -7.27 13.78 -4.21
CA LEU A 327 -7.21 12.35 -4.50
C LEU A 327 -5.95 11.96 -5.31
N ALA A 328 -5.57 12.80 -6.28
CA ALA A 328 -4.36 12.58 -7.06
C ALA A 328 -3.11 12.51 -6.16
N GLN A 329 -3.02 13.37 -5.14
CA GLN A 329 -1.91 13.36 -4.19
C GLN A 329 -1.96 12.16 -3.24
N CYS A 330 -3.17 11.74 -2.80
CA CYS A 330 -3.35 10.51 -2.04
C CYS A 330 -2.82 9.30 -2.82
N SER A 331 -3.19 9.19 -4.10
CA SER A 331 -2.77 8.08 -4.97
C SER A 331 -1.25 8.02 -5.14
N VAL A 332 -0.61 9.18 -5.36
CA VAL A 332 0.86 9.27 -5.47
C VAL A 332 1.53 8.89 -4.16
N ALA A 333 1.02 9.33 -3.01
CA ALA A 333 1.59 9.00 -1.70
C ALA A 333 1.45 7.51 -1.37
N ILE A 334 0.31 6.89 -1.68
CA ILE A 334 0.08 5.46 -1.49
C ILE A 334 1.03 4.65 -2.38
N LYS A 335 1.15 5.02 -3.67
CA LYS A 335 2.09 4.37 -4.60
C LYS A 335 3.54 4.49 -4.12
N ALA A 336 3.94 5.68 -3.64
CA ALA A 336 5.27 5.88 -3.05
C ALA A 336 5.51 4.96 -1.85
N CYS A 337 4.54 4.80 -0.94
CA CYS A 337 4.65 3.86 0.18
C CYS A 337 4.81 2.41 -0.28
N CYS A 338 4.12 1.97 -1.33
CA CYS A 338 4.26 0.63 -1.91
C CYS A 338 5.67 0.42 -2.51
N ILE A 339 6.22 1.43 -3.19
CA ILE A 339 7.60 1.39 -3.72
C ILE A 339 8.61 1.29 -2.57
N LEU A 340 8.48 2.14 -1.55
CA LEU A 340 9.36 2.12 -0.37
C LEU A 340 9.25 0.80 0.40
N HIS A 341 8.05 0.21 0.46
CA HIS A 341 7.86 -1.13 1.03
C HIS A 341 8.66 -2.18 0.26
N ASN A 342 8.62 -2.17 -1.08
CA ASN A 342 9.38 -3.10 -1.89
C ASN A 342 10.90 -2.97 -1.66
N ILE A 343 11.42 -1.75 -1.54
CA ILE A 343 12.83 -1.51 -1.18
C ILE A 343 13.17 -2.16 0.17
N CYS A 344 12.26 -2.10 1.15
CA CYS A 344 12.46 -2.78 2.43
C CYS A 344 12.45 -4.30 2.27
N MET A 345 11.54 -4.85 1.46
CA MET A 345 11.43 -6.29 1.23
C MET A 345 12.64 -6.87 0.49
N GLU A 346 13.23 -6.14 -0.46
CA GLU A 346 14.45 -6.54 -1.16
C GLU A 346 15.63 -6.77 -0.21
N ASN A 347 15.63 -6.11 0.93
CA ASN A 347 16.61 -6.27 2.00
C ASN A 347 16.18 -7.29 3.08
N GLY A 348 15.10 -8.05 2.86
CA GLY A 348 14.62 -9.07 3.79
C GLY A 348 14.02 -8.52 5.09
N ASP A 349 13.58 -7.26 5.09
CA ASP A 349 13.03 -6.59 6.27
C ASP A 349 11.56 -6.99 6.52
N LEU A 350 11.36 -8.14 7.14
CA LEU A 350 10.03 -8.72 7.46
C LEU A 350 9.50 -8.32 8.85
N GLU A 351 10.23 -7.52 9.62
CA GLU A 351 9.77 -7.13 10.95
C GLU A 351 8.68 -6.07 10.85
N ALA A 352 7.49 -6.40 11.32
CA ALA A 352 6.43 -5.42 11.55
C ALA A 352 6.80 -4.53 12.76
N LEU A 353 6.57 -3.22 12.65
CA LEU A 353 6.86 -2.29 13.74
C LEU A 353 5.83 -2.35 14.85
N ASP A 354 4.56 -2.50 14.55
CA ASP A 354 3.44 -2.80 15.45
C ASP A 354 2.25 -3.21 14.58
N ILE A 355 1.84 -4.46 14.65
CA ILE A 355 0.61 -4.92 13.98
C ILE A 355 -0.53 -4.75 14.98
N ASP A 356 -1.41 -3.79 14.76
CA ASP A 356 -2.71 -3.76 15.42
C ASP A 356 -3.60 -4.86 14.85
N GLU A 357 -4.37 -5.54 15.69
CA GLU A 357 -5.37 -6.52 15.22
C GLU A 357 -6.38 -5.88 14.24
N ASP A 358 -6.61 -4.57 14.35
CA ASP A 358 -7.45 -3.78 13.45
C ASP A 358 -6.82 -3.58 12.05
N ASP A 359 -5.53 -3.86 11.86
CA ASP A 359 -4.84 -3.77 10.57
C ASP A 359 -5.05 -5.02 9.70
N ILE A 360 -5.51 -6.12 10.28
CA ILE A 360 -5.87 -7.34 9.54
C ILE A 360 -7.23 -7.08 8.88
N PRO A 361 -7.33 -7.07 7.55
CA PRO A 361 -8.61 -6.87 6.89
C PRO A 361 -9.58 -7.96 7.37
N PRO A 362 -10.82 -7.60 7.73
CA PRO A 362 -11.84 -8.60 8.03
C PRO A 362 -12.04 -9.49 6.78
N PRO A 363 -12.39 -10.75 6.97
CA PRO A 363 -12.73 -11.61 5.84
C PRO A 363 -13.84 -10.93 5.02
N PRO A 364 -13.75 -10.97 3.67
CA PRO A 364 -14.73 -10.33 2.80
C PRO A 364 -16.12 -10.91 3.07
N THR A 365 -17.07 -10.02 3.29
CA THR A 365 -18.45 -10.38 3.67
C THR A 365 -19.43 -10.34 2.49
N GLU A 366 -19.02 -9.82 1.33
CA GLU A 366 -19.94 -9.63 0.21
C GLU A 366 -19.40 -10.23 -1.09
N THR A 367 -20.12 -11.19 -1.62
CA THR A 367 -19.97 -11.65 -3.01
C THR A 367 -20.61 -10.62 -3.94
N CYS A 368 -19.83 -10.12 -4.89
CA CYS A 368 -20.39 -9.31 -5.97
C CYS A 368 -21.15 -10.24 -6.92
N THR A 369 -22.49 -10.18 -6.89
CA THR A 369 -23.40 -11.10 -7.62
C THR A 369 -23.44 -10.89 -9.13
N ASP A 370 -22.73 -9.91 -9.67
CA ASP A 370 -22.78 -9.50 -11.09
C ASP A 370 -21.91 -10.34 -12.03
N PHE A 371 -21.36 -11.47 -11.57
CA PHE A 371 -20.49 -12.31 -12.39
C PHE A 371 -21.21 -13.51 -12.96
N GLN A 372 -21.07 -13.70 -14.28
CA GLN A 372 -21.43 -14.98 -14.89
C GLN A 372 -20.38 -16.05 -14.52
N PRO A 373 -20.81 -17.26 -14.17
CA PRO A 373 -19.91 -18.36 -13.86
C PRO A 373 -18.91 -18.61 -15.01
N CYS A 374 -17.62 -18.66 -14.69
CA CYS A 374 -16.59 -19.03 -15.67
C CYS A 374 -16.39 -20.55 -15.63
N ILE A 375 -17.02 -21.29 -16.54
CA ILE A 375 -16.96 -22.76 -16.61
C ILE A 375 -15.52 -23.28 -16.66
N VAL A 376 -14.63 -22.61 -17.41
CA VAL A 376 -13.21 -22.97 -17.50
C VAL A 376 -12.50 -22.74 -16.17
N GLY A 377 -12.80 -21.64 -15.50
CA GLY A 377 -12.27 -21.32 -14.17
C GLY A 377 -12.73 -22.32 -13.11
N GLU A 378 -14.01 -22.72 -13.14
CA GLU A 378 -14.55 -23.77 -12.28
C GLU A 378 -13.86 -25.12 -12.52
N GLY A 379 -13.68 -25.49 -13.78
CA GLY A 379 -12.96 -26.71 -14.16
C GLY A 379 -11.53 -26.74 -13.57
N LYS A 380 -10.79 -25.65 -13.72
CA LYS A 380 -9.44 -25.50 -13.15
C LYS A 380 -9.46 -25.56 -11.62
N ARG A 381 -10.38 -24.81 -10.96
CA ARG A 381 -10.53 -24.82 -9.50
C ARG A 381 -10.81 -26.23 -8.98
N ASN A 382 -11.69 -26.97 -9.66
CA ASN A 382 -12.00 -28.36 -9.34
C ASN A 382 -10.77 -29.26 -9.49
N ALA A 383 -9.99 -29.14 -10.57
CA ALA A 383 -8.78 -29.91 -10.79
C ALA A 383 -7.72 -29.65 -9.71
N ILE A 384 -7.56 -28.36 -9.29
CA ILE A 384 -6.67 -28.02 -8.17
C ILE A 384 -7.19 -28.66 -6.87
N ALA A 385 -8.48 -28.61 -6.59
CA ALA A 385 -9.07 -29.23 -5.40
C ALA A 385 -8.88 -30.74 -5.38
N ASP A 386 -8.97 -31.40 -6.54
CA ASP A 386 -8.73 -32.86 -6.68
C ASP A 386 -7.25 -33.23 -6.46
N SER A 387 -6.32 -32.35 -6.81
CA SER A 387 -4.88 -32.60 -6.59
C SER A 387 -4.48 -32.58 -5.11
N PHE A 388 -5.35 -32.16 -4.23
CA PHE A 388 -5.13 -32.13 -2.78
C PHE A 388 -5.64 -33.38 -2.04
N LEU A 389 -6.27 -34.33 -2.77
CA LEU A 389 -6.73 -35.61 -2.24
C LEU A 389 -5.64 -36.64 -2.27
#